data_eac765104625e628ef3c40bfded82f2c
#
_entry.id   eac765104625e628ef3c40bfded82f2c
#
_cell.length_a   1.000
_cell.length_b   1.000
_cell.length_c   1.000
_cell.angle_alpha   90.00
_cell.angle_beta   90.00
_cell.angle_gamma   90.00
#
_symmetry.space_group_name_H-M   'P 1'
#
loop_
_entity.id
_entity.type
_entity.pdbx_description
1 polymer ?
#
loop_
_entity_poly.entity_id
_entity_poly.type
_entity_poly.pdbx_seq_one_letter_code
_entity_poly.pdbx_strand_id
1 'polypeptide(L)'
;AAKSDMPAASATPISILTREILQYASTIEEAYAIARKRKTFVSESILVGSAKDGRAAIIEKSPEKIALFTGNGQQIICTNHYQSETFGHDKRNLENIETSDSPYRFARLQELLKENAPIDAPKAASILRNRKGVGEAELGLANEMAINQFIAHHSVIFQPEKKRMWVSTAPWQCGKYVAYD
;
A
#
# COMPACT_ATOMS: atom_id res chain seq x y z
N ALA A 1 0.91 9.22 -1.79
CA ALA A 1 -0.15 8.92 -2.74
C ALA A 1 0.41 8.76 -4.15
N ALA A 2 -0.15 7.85 -4.95
CA ALA A 2 0.15 7.78 -6.38
C ALA A 2 -0.36 9.05 -7.08
N LYS A 3 0.21 9.38 -8.23
CA LYS A 3 -0.20 10.56 -8.99
C LYS A 3 -0.73 10.15 -10.36
N SER A 4 -1.91 10.62 -10.68
CA SER A 4 -2.51 10.55 -12.00
C SER A 4 -3.35 11.82 -12.20
N ASP A 5 -4.57 11.76 -12.62
CA ASP A 5 -5.45 12.89 -12.94
C ASP A 5 -5.40 14.09 -11.95
N MET A 6 -5.89 15.24 -12.39
CA MET A 6 -6.10 16.39 -11.50
C MET A 6 -7.12 16.06 -10.41
N PRO A 7 -6.92 16.53 -9.17
CA PRO A 7 -7.92 16.37 -8.12
C PRO A 7 -9.29 16.92 -8.56
N ALA A 8 -10.35 16.16 -8.30
CA ALA A 8 -11.72 16.61 -8.53
C ALA A 8 -12.15 17.61 -7.44
N ALA A 9 -13.02 18.56 -7.78
CA ALA A 9 -13.47 19.59 -6.85
C ALA A 9 -14.30 19.05 -5.69
N SER A 10 -15.08 17.98 -5.92
CA SER A 10 -15.92 17.32 -4.90
C SER A 10 -16.14 15.87 -5.26
N ALA A 11 -15.80 14.97 -4.35
CA ALA A 11 -16.03 13.53 -4.51
C ALA A 11 -15.84 12.80 -3.17
N THR A 12 -15.90 11.46 -3.19
CA THR A 12 -15.74 10.63 -1.98
C THR A 12 -14.30 10.67 -1.47
N PRO A 13 -14.06 10.99 -0.18
CA PRO A 13 -12.76 10.82 0.45
C PRO A 13 -12.30 9.36 0.41
N ILE A 14 -11.00 9.13 0.19
CA ILE A 14 -10.43 7.77 0.16
C ILE A 14 -10.69 7.00 1.46
N SER A 15 -10.62 7.65 2.60
CA SER A 15 -10.90 7.04 3.91
C SER A 15 -12.34 6.53 4.03
N ILE A 16 -13.30 7.23 3.45
CA ILE A 16 -14.71 6.79 3.41
C ILE A 16 -14.87 5.61 2.45
N LEU A 17 -14.24 5.65 1.27
CA LEU A 17 -14.25 4.54 0.34
C LEU A 17 -13.61 3.27 0.94
N THR A 18 -12.44 3.40 1.58
CA THR A 18 -11.79 2.24 2.23
C THR A 18 -12.63 1.68 3.37
N ARG A 19 -13.32 2.54 4.13
CA ARG A 19 -14.27 2.10 5.16
C ARG A 19 -15.45 1.33 4.57
N GLU A 20 -16.01 1.81 3.46
CA GLU A 20 -17.11 1.13 2.75
C GLU A 20 -16.66 -0.26 2.24
N ILE A 21 -15.47 -0.35 1.67
CA ILE A 21 -14.87 -1.62 1.25
C ILE A 21 -14.75 -2.59 2.43
N LEU A 22 -14.14 -2.16 3.54
CA LEU A 22 -13.95 -2.99 4.73
C LEU A 22 -15.28 -3.46 5.36
N GLN A 23 -16.32 -2.68 5.22
CA GLN A 23 -17.62 -2.99 5.81
C GLN A 23 -18.47 -3.95 4.95
N TYR A 24 -18.37 -3.87 3.63
CA TYR A 24 -19.31 -4.52 2.74
C TYR A 24 -18.68 -5.50 1.74
N ALA A 25 -17.35 -5.51 1.57
CA ALA A 25 -16.68 -6.44 0.69
C ALA A 25 -16.19 -7.68 1.45
N SER A 26 -16.42 -8.86 0.88
CA SER A 26 -15.85 -10.14 1.34
C SER A 26 -14.81 -10.69 0.38
N THR A 27 -14.76 -10.18 -0.85
CA THR A 27 -13.83 -10.59 -1.91
C THR A 27 -13.13 -9.39 -2.53
N ILE A 28 -12.05 -9.63 -3.25
CA ILE A 28 -11.34 -8.59 -4.01
C ILE A 28 -12.25 -8.02 -5.10
N GLU A 29 -13.04 -8.85 -5.75
CA GLU A 29 -13.98 -8.43 -6.78
C GLU A 29 -15.08 -7.51 -6.23
N GLU A 30 -15.62 -7.82 -5.05
CA GLU A 30 -16.59 -6.97 -4.35
C GLU A 30 -15.95 -5.62 -3.95
N ALA A 31 -14.72 -5.65 -3.42
CA ALA A 31 -13.96 -4.45 -3.09
C ALA A 31 -13.76 -3.55 -4.32
N TYR A 32 -13.36 -4.16 -5.43
CA TYR A 32 -13.18 -3.45 -6.71
C TYR A 32 -14.50 -2.88 -7.23
N ALA A 33 -15.61 -3.65 -7.15
CA ALA A 33 -16.93 -3.20 -7.57
C ALA A 33 -17.42 -1.98 -6.76
N ILE A 34 -17.18 -1.96 -5.43
CA ILE A 34 -17.46 -0.81 -4.58
C ILE A 34 -16.61 0.39 -5.01
N ALA A 35 -15.30 0.19 -5.17
CA ALA A 35 -14.38 1.24 -5.58
C ALA A 35 -14.74 1.85 -6.94
N ARG A 36 -15.22 1.03 -7.88
CA ARG A 36 -15.65 1.47 -9.23
C ARG A 36 -16.88 2.36 -9.21
N LYS A 37 -17.79 2.14 -8.26
CA LYS A 37 -19.03 2.94 -8.12
C LYS A 37 -18.78 4.34 -7.55
N ARG A 38 -17.67 4.54 -6.83
CA ARG A 38 -17.37 5.80 -6.14
C ARG A 38 -16.42 6.65 -6.96
N LYS A 39 -16.76 7.92 -7.12
CA LYS A 39 -15.84 8.93 -7.64
C LYS A 39 -14.98 9.45 -6.48
N THR A 40 -13.66 9.45 -6.64
CA THR A 40 -12.72 9.98 -5.64
C THR A 40 -12.13 11.30 -6.15
N PHE A 41 -11.71 12.17 -5.24
CA PHE A 41 -11.13 13.45 -5.64
C PHE A 41 -9.59 13.42 -5.75
N VAL A 42 -8.95 12.36 -5.26
CA VAL A 42 -7.49 12.17 -5.34
C VAL A 42 -7.14 10.80 -5.90
N SER A 43 -5.90 10.67 -6.32
CA SER A 43 -5.31 9.43 -6.82
C SER A 43 -4.70 8.63 -5.66
N GLU A 44 -5.08 7.35 -5.53
CA GLU A 44 -4.60 6.45 -4.47
C GLU A 44 -4.48 5.00 -4.94
N SER A 45 -3.60 4.26 -4.26
CA SER A 45 -3.51 2.81 -4.35
C SER A 45 -4.04 2.19 -3.06
N ILE A 46 -5.00 1.29 -3.16
CA ILE A 46 -5.59 0.58 -2.03
C ILE A 46 -5.16 -0.88 -2.10
N LEU A 47 -4.26 -1.30 -1.20
CA LEU A 47 -3.88 -2.70 -1.06
C LEU A 47 -4.97 -3.44 -0.29
N VAL A 48 -5.54 -4.48 -0.91
CA VAL A 48 -6.62 -5.30 -0.36
C VAL A 48 -6.15 -6.74 -0.22
N GLY A 49 -6.23 -7.30 0.98
CA GLY A 49 -6.06 -8.72 1.25
C GLY A 49 -7.39 -9.39 1.55
N SER A 50 -7.68 -10.53 0.93
CA SER A 50 -8.90 -11.29 1.14
C SER A 50 -8.58 -12.72 1.59
N ALA A 51 -9.04 -13.09 2.79
CA ALA A 51 -8.94 -14.46 3.28
C ALA A 51 -9.77 -15.43 2.44
N LYS A 52 -10.93 -15.00 1.94
CA LYS A 52 -11.83 -15.81 1.11
C LYS A 52 -11.20 -16.15 -0.23
N ASP A 53 -10.46 -15.21 -0.82
CA ASP A 53 -9.79 -15.40 -2.11
C ASP A 53 -8.37 -15.97 -1.96
N GLY A 54 -7.82 -16.02 -0.73
CA GLY A 54 -6.46 -16.49 -0.45
C GLY A 54 -5.37 -15.65 -1.11
N ARG A 55 -5.65 -14.39 -1.46
CA ARG A 55 -4.74 -13.52 -2.18
C ARG A 55 -4.91 -12.03 -1.83
N ALA A 56 -4.00 -11.23 -2.34
CA ALA A 56 -4.06 -9.77 -2.28
C ALA A 56 -4.09 -9.15 -3.68
N ALA A 57 -4.58 -7.92 -3.78
CA ALA A 57 -4.57 -7.11 -4.98
C ALA A 57 -4.42 -5.63 -4.63
N ILE A 58 -4.06 -4.80 -5.60
CA ILE A 58 -4.05 -3.35 -5.46
C ILE A 58 -5.16 -2.77 -6.34
N ILE A 59 -6.06 -2.03 -5.74
CA ILE A 59 -7.00 -1.18 -6.47
C ILE A 59 -6.30 0.15 -6.71
N GLU A 60 -5.90 0.38 -7.94
CA GLU A 60 -5.32 1.64 -8.41
C GLU A 60 -6.44 2.54 -8.88
N LYS A 61 -6.60 3.69 -8.22
CA LYS A 61 -7.72 4.58 -8.48
C LYS A 61 -7.28 6.03 -8.57
N SER A 62 -7.77 6.70 -9.61
CA SER A 62 -7.72 8.15 -9.78
C SER A 62 -9.15 8.70 -9.87
N PRO A 63 -9.34 10.03 -9.95
CA PRO A 63 -10.65 10.63 -10.19
C PRO A 63 -11.39 10.09 -11.41
N GLU A 64 -10.66 9.71 -12.48
CA GLU A 64 -11.25 9.32 -13.77
C GLU A 64 -11.05 7.84 -14.12
N LYS A 65 -10.01 7.20 -13.57
CA LYS A 65 -9.62 5.85 -13.94
C LYS A 65 -9.58 4.92 -12.72
N ILE A 66 -9.74 3.64 -12.99
CA ILE A 66 -9.57 2.58 -11.99
C ILE A 66 -9.02 1.32 -12.65
N ALA A 67 -8.13 0.65 -11.97
CA ALA A 67 -7.61 -0.65 -12.37
C ALA A 67 -7.46 -1.58 -11.16
N LEU A 68 -7.52 -2.88 -11.41
CA LEU A 68 -7.17 -3.91 -10.45
C LEU A 68 -5.82 -4.52 -10.86
N PHE A 69 -4.81 -4.35 -10.01
CA PHE A 69 -3.50 -4.95 -10.19
C PHE A 69 -3.34 -6.13 -9.24
N THR A 70 -3.08 -7.31 -9.80
CA THR A 70 -2.99 -8.58 -9.04
C THR A 70 -1.56 -9.09 -8.86
N GLY A 71 -0.58 -8.42 -9.49
CA GLY A 71 0.80 -8.90 -9.51
C GLY A 71 0.98 -10.21 -10.27
N ASN A 72 2.21 -10.71 -10.30
CA ASN A 72 2.59 -11.93 -11.04
C ASN A 72 3.11 -13.06 -10.12
N GLY A 73 2.67 -13.11 -8.85
CA GLY A 73 3.19 -14.11 -7.91
C GLY A 73 2.49 -14.10 -6.55
N GLN A 74 3.17 -14.73 -5.58
CA GLN A 74 2.68 -14.83 -4.20
C GLN A 74 2.88 -13.56 -3.38
N GLN A 75 3.54 -12.55 -3.93
CA GLN A 75 3.84 -11.29 -3.26
C GLN A 75 3.35 -10.12 -4.11
N ILE A 76 2.85 -9.10 -3.44
CA ILE A 76 2.44 -7.85 -4.06
C ILE A 76 3.01 -6.69 -3.25
N ILE A 77 3.59 -5.72 -3.93
CA ILE A 77 4.19 -4.53 -3.32
C ILE A 77 3.43 -3.31 -3.81
N CYS A 78 3.12 -2.42 -2.89
CA CYS A 78 2.48 -1.15 -3.18
C CYS A 78 3.32 -0.01 -2.59
N THR A 79 3.78 0.89 -3.42
CA THR A 79 4.41 2.16 -3.03
C THR A 79 3.61 3.33 -3.59
N ASN A 80 4.24 4.44 -3.91
CA ASN A 80 3.52 5.65 -4.33
C ASN A 80 3.42 5.84 -5.86
N HIS A 81 3.49 4.76 -6.63
CA HIS A 81 3.26 4.76 -8.07
C HIS A 81 2.32 3.63 -8.49
N TYR A 82 1.65 3.79 -9.61
CA TYR A 82 0.78 2.79 -10.21
C TYR A 82 1.57 1.79 -11.05
N GLN A 83 1.10 0.54 -11.10
CA GLN A 83 1.79 -0.59 -11.73
C GLN A 83 0.96 -1.24 -12.84
N SER A 84 -0.36 -0.99 -12.89
CA SER A 84 -1.22 -1.60 -13.92
C SER A 84 -0.99 -1.00 -15.31
N GLU A 85 -1.31 -1.78 -16.34
CA GLU A 85 -1.26 -1.34 -17.73
C GLU A 85 -2.13 -0.09 -17.98
N THR A 86 -3.28 0.01 -17.30
CA THR A 86 -4.17 1.19 -17.37
C THR A 86 -3.46 2.51 -17.07
N PHE A 87 -2.48 2.48 -16.16
CA PHE A 87 -1.70 3.64 -15.74
C PHE A 87 -0.27 3.62 -16.27
N GLY A 88 0.13 2.57 -17.01
CA GLY A 88 1.49 2.41 -17.51
C GLY A 88 1.95 3.53 -18.46
N HIS A 89 1.03 4.16 -19.17
CA HIS A 89 1.30 5.30 -20.05
C HIS A 89 0.77 6.64 -19.50
N ASP A 90 0.31 6.67 -18.26
CA ASP A 90 -0.16 7.91 -17.63
C ASP A 90 1.03 8.84 -17.35
N LYS A 91 1.01 10.02 -17.99
CA LYS A 91 2.14 10.97 -17.95
C LYS A 91 2.52 11.36 -16.51
N ARG A 92 1.54 11.57 -15.63
CA ARG A 92 1.80 11.96 -14.24
C ARG A 92 2.35 10.80 -13.42
N ASN A 93 1.89 9.57 -13.71
CA ASN A 93 2.46 8.39 -13.08
C ASN A 93 3.92 8.20 -13.50
N LEU A 94 4.23 8.34 -14.78
CA LEU A 94 5.59 8.24 -15.29
C LEU A 94 6.51 9.33 -14.69
N GLU A 95 6.05 10.58 -14.66
CA GLU A 95 6.76 11.67 -13.99
C GLU A 95 7.01 11.38 -12.51
N ASN A 96 6.00 10.85 -11.81
CA ASN A 96 6.14 10.47 -10.40
C ASN A 96 7.12 9.31 -10.20
N ILE A 97 7.17 8.34 -11.12
CA ILE A 97 8.16 7.25 -11.10
C ILE A 97 9.58 7.83 -11.27
N GLU A 98 9.75 8.78 -12.18
CA GLU A 98 11.05 9.38 -12.49
C GLU A 98 11.56 10.31 -11.37
N THR A 99 10.66 11.07 -10.72
CA THR A 99 11.02 12.17 -9.83
C THR A 99 10.88 11.88 -8.34
N SER A 100 10.33 10.71 -7.94
CA SER A 100 10.11 10.37 -6.53
C SER A 100 10.93 9.18 -6.05
N ASP A 101 11.04 9.03 -4.72
CA ASP A 101 11.69 7.88 -4.08
C ASP A 101 10.83 6.61 -4.07
N SER A 102 9.67 6.63 -4.73
CA SER A 102 8.74 5.51 -4.77
C SER A 102 9.35 4.24 -5.38
N PRO A 103 10.05 4.29 -6.53
CA PRO A 103 10.70 3.11 -7.11
C PRO A 103 11.87 2.59 -6.25
N TYR A 104 12.58 3.47 -5.57
CA TYR A 104 13.66 3.08 -4.67
C TYR A 104 13.13 2.25 -3.48
N ARG A 105 12.06 2.72 -2.83
CA ARG A 105 11.40 1.96 -1.77
C ARG A 105 10.79 0.64 -2.27
N PHE A 106 10.30 0.63 -3.50
CA PHE A 106 9.79 -0.58 -4.14
C PHE A 106 10.90 -1.62 -4.29
N ALA A 107 12.07 -1.24 -4.82
CA ALA A 107 13.23 -2.12 -4.93
C ALA A 107 13.70 -2.64 -3.57
N ARG A 108 13.75 -1.77 -2.55
CA ARG A 108 14.10 -2.20 -1.18
C ARG A 108 13.09 -3.19 -0.60
N LEU A 109 11.80 -3.00 -0.83
CA LEU A 109 10.78 -3.97 -0.41
C LEU A 109 10.94 -5.32 -1.09
N GLN A 110 11.31 -5.35 -2.38
CA GLN A 110 11.60 -6.60 -3.09
C GLN A 110 12.76 -7.37 -2.44
N GLU A 111 13.86 -6.69 -2.08
CA GLU A 111 14.98 -7.31 -1.34
C GLU A 111 14.49 -7.90 -0.02
N LEU A 112 13.83 -7.08 0.81
CA LEU A 112 13.38 -7.48 2.14
C LEU A 112 12.38 -8.64 2.11
N LEU A 113 11.47 -8.66 1.17
CA LEU A 113 10.51 -9.76 1.01
C LEU A 113 11.19 -11.06 0.60
N LYS A 114 12.18 -10.98 -0.30
CA LYS A 114 12.97 -12.13 -0.75
C LYS A 114 13.81 -12.72 0.39
N GLU A 115 14.46 -11.87 1.18
CA GLU A 115 15.34 -12.26 2.28
C GLU A 115 14.57 -12.86 3.48
N ASN A 116 13.35 -12.42 3.71
CA ASN A 116 12.58 -12.77 4.90
C ASN A 116 11.48 -13.83 4.68
N ALA A 117 11.31 -14.34 3.47
CA ALA A 117 10.29 -15.35 3.18
C ALA A 117 10.57 -16.70 3.94
N PRO A 118 9.55 -17.40 4.46
CA PRO A 118 8.16 -16.95 4.62
C PRO A 118 8.01 -15.86 5.70
N ILE A 119 7.02 -14.97 5.49
CA ILE A 119 6.82 -13.80 6.33
C ILE A 119 5.76 -14.09 7.40
N ASP A 120 6.12 -13.88 8.65
CA ASP A 120 5.24 -13.85 9.83
C ASP A 120 5.08 -12.39 10.33
N ALA A 121 4.25 -12.18 11.36
CA ALA A 121 4.00 -10.84 11.88
C ALA A 121 5.28 -10.16 12.46
N PRO A 122 6.18 -10.82 13.19
CA PRO A 122 7.47 -10.25 13.59
C PRO A 122 8.35 -9.80 12.42
N LYS A 123 8.46 -10.61 11.37
CA LYS A 123 9.21 -10.26 10.16
C LYS A 123 8.56 -9.09 9.41
N ALA A 124 7.23 -9.09 9.27
CA ALA A 124 6.50 -7.98 8.70
C ALA A 124 6.75 -6.67 9.48
N ALA A 125 6.74 -6.72 10.81
CA ALA A 125 7.06 -5.58 11.65
C ALA A 125 8.51 -5.09 11.45
N SER A 126 9.47 -6.02 11.30
CA SER A 126 10.87 -5.69 11.00
C SER A 126 11.02 -5.01 9.65
N ILE A 127 10.33 -5.51 8.61
CA ILE A 127 10.31 -4.91 7.27
C ILE A 127 9.74 -3.49 7.32
N LEU A 128 8.58 -3.31 7.95
CA LEU A 128 7.95 -2.00 8.09
C LEU A 128 8.78 -1.00 8.92
N ARG A 129 9.70 -1.48 9.74
CA ARG A 129 10.65 -0.68 10.53
C ARG A 129 12.01 -0.52 9.89
N ASN A 130 12.21 -1.01 8.69
CA ASN A 130 13.50 -0.93 8.02
C ASN A 130 13.85 0.53 7.70
N ARG A 131 15.08 0.94 8.06
CA ARG A 131 15.64 2.27 7.87
C ARG A 131 16.84 2.28 6.95
N LYS A 132 17.15 1.12 6.39
CA LYS A 132 18.24 0.97 5.42
C LYS A 132 17.68 1.02 4.01
N GLY A 133 18.52 1.37 3.08
CA GLY A 133 18.23 1.43 1.67
C GLY A 133 18.53 0.14 0.92
N VAL A 134 18.42 0.20 -0.39
CA VAL A 134 18.84 -0.86 -1.33
C VAL A 134 20.28 -1.23 -1.07
N GLY A 135 20.59 -2.54 -1.04
CA GLY A 135 21.93 -3.04 -0.74
C GLY A 135 22.43 -2.68 0.67
N GLU A 136 21.53 -2.56 1.65
CA GLU A 136 21.85 -2.24 3.05
C GLU A 136 22.42 -0.83 3.28
N ALA A 137 22.25 0.11 2.33
CA ALA A 137 22.70 1.48 2.46
C ALA A 137 22.15 2.17 3.73
N GLU A 138 23.02 2.87 4.45
CA GLU A 138 22.63 3.59 5.68
C GLU A 138 21.86 4.87 5.34
N LEU A 139 20.55 4.91 5.61
CA LEU A 139 19.68 6.05 5.31
C LEU A 139 19.19 6.77 6.58
N GLY A 140 18.79 6.01 7.59
CA GLY A 140 18.18 6.56 8.80
C GLY A 140 16.68 6.89 8.66
N LEU A 141 16.07 7.29 9.76
CA LEU A 141 14.62 7.46 9.91
C LEU A 141 14.06 8.70 9.19
N ALA A 142 14.86 9.73 8.99
CA ALA A 142 14.43 10.98 8.36
C ALA A 142 14.52 10.97 6.82
N ASN A 143 15.03 9.90 6.22
CA ASN A 143 15.25 9.81 4.78
C ASN A 143 13.99 9.29 4.09
N GLU A 144 13.53 9.99 3.05
CA GLU A 144 12.32 9.62 2.28
C GLU A 144 12.49 8.33 1.47
N MET A 145 13.72 7.88 1.24
CA MET A 145 14.05 6.61 0.61
C MET A 145 13.88 5.41 1.56
N ALA A 146 13.80 5.62 2.88
CA ALA A 146 13.58 4.56 3.85
C ALA A 146 12.12 4.06 3.85
N ILE A 147 11.91 2.78 4.17
CA ILE A 147 10.55 2.23 4.36
C ILE A 147 9.93 2.86 5.61
N ASN A 148 10.68 2.89 6.72
CA ASN A 148 10.23 3.52 7.96
C ASN A 148 10.63 5.00 7.98
N GLN A 149 9.71 5.86 7.59
CA GLN A 149 9.90 7.30 7.53
C GLN A 149 9.35 8.00 8.76
N PHE A 150 9.95 9.13 9.12
CA PHE A 150 9.53 9.95 10.26
C PHE A 150 8.10 10.48 10.15
N ILE A 151 7.64 10.70 8.91
CA ILE A 151 6.30 11.21 8.62
C ILE A 151 5.19 10.14 8.70
N ALA A 152 5.53 8.87 8.85
CA ALA A 152 4.54 7.80 8.95
C ALA A 152 3.80 7.90 10.31
N HIS A 153 2.49 7.98 10.26
CA HIS A 153 1.66 8.16 11.45
C HIS A 153 1.47 6.86 12.24
N HIS A 154 1.39 5.73 11.56
CA HIS A 154 1.29 4.40 12.16
C HIS A 154 1.69 3.34 11.14
N SER A 155 1.88 2.15 11.65
CA SER A 155 2.18 0.96 10.88
C SER A 155 1.20 -0.13 11.28
N VAL A 156 0.66 -0.85 10.29
CA VAL A 156 -0.38 -1.86 10.50
C VAL A 156 0.00 -3.14 9.79
N ILE A 157 -0.24 -4.27 10.43
CA ILE A 157 -0.08 -5.61 9.87
C ILE A 157 -1.42 -6.30 9.96
N PHE A 158 -1.87 -6.88 8.85
CA PHE A 158 -3.11 -7.66 8.79
C PHE A 158 -2.80 -9.12 8.52
N GLN A 159 -3.50 -10.00 9.23
CA GLN A 159 -3.56 -11.44 8.95
C GLN A 159 -5.03 -11.84 8.73
N PRO A 160 -5.54 -11.68 7.51
CA PRO A 160 -6.97 -11.81 7.22
C PRO A 160 -7.54 -13.19 7.56
N GLU A 161 -6.77 -14.26 7.33
CA GLU A 161 -7.16 -15.65 7.62
C GLU A 161 -7.48 -15.88 9.10
N LYS A 162 -6.76 -15.18 9.99
CA LYS A 162 -6.96 -15.24 11.44
C LYS A 162 -7.84 -14.11 11.97
N LYS A 163 -8.32 -13.23 11.10
CA LYS A 163 -9.06 -12.00 11.44
C LYS A 163 -8.31 -11.14 12.46
N ARG A 164 -6.99 -11.15 12.41
CA ARG A 164 -6.12 -10.46 13.36
C ARG A 164 -5.39 -9.31 12.68
N MET A 165 -5.24 -8.22 13.40
CA MET A 165 -4.38 -7.12 13.00
C MET A 165 -3.48 -6.66 14.15
N TRP A 166 -2.36 -6.06 13.80
CA TRP A 166 -1.46 -5.40 14.75
C TRP A 166 -1.30 -3.94 14.31
N VAL A 167 -1.42 -3.05 15.26
CA VAL A 167 -1.27 -1.60 15.03
C VAL A 167 -0.13 -1.10 15.91
N SER A 168 0.77 -0.30 15.34
CA SER A 168 1.80 0.38 16.12
C SER A 168 1.16 1.45 17.00
N THR A 169 1.62 1.53 18.26
CA THR A 169 1.19 2.54 19.22
C THR A 169 2.22 3.67 19.32
N ALA A 170 2.04 4.61 20.25
CA ALA A 170 3.01 5.68 20.47
C ALA A 170 4.42 5.13 20.80
N PRO A 171 5.48 5.73 20.26
CA PRO A 171 5.48 6.84 19.31
C PRO A 171 5.21 6.39 17.88
N TRP A 172 4.00 6.57 17.38
CA TRP A 172 3.50 6.32 16.01
C TRP A 172 3.97 4.97 15.43
N GLN A 173 4.58 4.96 14.25
CA GLN A 173 5.06 3.76 13.56
C GLN A 173 6.25 3.05 14.27
N CYS A 174 6.93 3.73 15.19
CA CYS A 174 8.06 3.18 15.96
C CYS A 174 7.63 2.51 17.26
N GLY A 175 6.40 2.72 17.70
CA GLY A 175 5.88 2.21 18.96
C GLY A 175 5.57 0.71 18.94
N LYS A 176 5.28 0.15 20.11
CA LYS A 176 4.95 -1.27 20.25
C LYS A 176 3.72 -1.64 19.41
N TYR A 177 3.77 -2.78 18.73
CA TYR A 177 2.59 -3.33 18.08
C TYR A 177 1.64 -3.97 19.10
N VAL A 178 0.36 -3.59 19.02
CA VAL A 178 -0.73 -4.18 19.80
C VAL A 178 -1.61 -4.99 18.86
N ALA A 179 -1.93 -6.22 19.25
CA ALA A 179 -2.79 -7.11 18.49
C ALA A 179 -4.27 -6.87 18.82
N TYR A 180 -5.10 -6.99 17.80
CA TYR A 180 -6.57 -6.96 17.88
C TYR A 180 -7.11 -8.15 17.08
N ASP A 181 -8.07 -8.87 17.69
CA ASP A 181 -8.78 -10.02 17.11
C ASP A 181 -10.22 -9.65 16.76
#